data_4df1a14e070e8cddd08bad7ea77d2a54
#
_entry.id   4df1a14e070e8cddd08bad7ea77d2a54
#
_cell.length_a   1.000
_cell.length_b   1.000
_cell.length_c   1.000
_cell.angle_alpha   90.00
_cell.angle_beta   90.00
_cell.angle_gamma   90.00
#
_symmetry.space_group_name_H-M   'P 1'
#
loop_
_entity.id
_entity.type
_entity.pdbx_description
1 polymer ?
#
loop_
_entity_poly.entity_id
_entity_poly.type
_entity_poly.pdbx_seq_one_letter_code
_entity_poly.pdbx_strand_id
1 'polypeptide(L)'
;MKTTIKNRNLRTLTSYIMAAVLMVFSYTATSQTSHSVIINSVNNSFTPSSLTINIGDTVVWSNDGGFHNVNGDLSTFSSNPDGTIFSGSANNSWSVYEWVCTTAGSYDYQCDPHAGMGMVGTIIANLPPTNSIYDIVSNSTDHTTLKVAIDACALDVVLSDPGTLTLFAPTDAAFNLLPAGTVTALLNDIPQLTDILKHHVVGASVMSGMLSNNQIVTTLLGTDVTVTINANGVFIDNAQVTVADIVADNGVVHVIDAVLLPPTPTNSIYDIVSNSTDHTTLKVAIDAC
;
A
#
# COMPACT_ATOMS: atom_id res chain seq x y z
N MET A 1 68.89 -53.78 15.15
CA MET A 1 67.54 -53.68 15.65
C MET A 1 66.81 -52.63 14.83
N LYS A 2 66.04 -53.04 13.81
CA LYS A 2 65.30 -52.15 12.90
C LYS A 2 63.86 -52.16 13.33
N THR A 3 63.35 -51.01 13.79
CA THR A 3 61.95 -50.84 14.19
C THR A 3 61.18 -50.28 13.01
N THR A 4 60.31 -51.08 12.47
CA THR A 4 59.41 -50.75 11.35
C THR A 4 58.23 -49.95 11.87
N ILE A 5 58.05 -48.67 11.44
CA ILE A 5 56.89 -47.88 11.73
C ILE A 5 55.83 -48.17 10.66
N LYS A 6 54.70 -48.72 11.12
CA LYS A 6 53.57 -49.11 10.28
C LYS A 6 52.76 -47.84 9.94
N ASN A 7 52.66 -47.49 8.65
CA ASN A 7 51.80 -46.45 8.11
C ASN A 7 50.35 -46.78 8.44
N ARG A 8 49.71 -45.92 9.22
CA ARG A 8 48.25 -45.92 9.41
C ARG A 8 47.63 -44.96 8.39
N ASN A 9 46.76 -45.53 7.58
CA ASN A 9 45.96 -44.83 6.56
C ASN A 9 45.25 -43.61 7.13
N LEU A 10 45.59 -42.46 6.53
CA LEU A 10 44.80 -41.25 6.67
C LEU A 10 43.50 -41.43 5.88
N ARG A 11 42.43 -41.78 6.56
CA ARG A 11 41.11 -41.69 5.98
C ARG A 11 40.75 -40.25 5.86
N THR A 12 40.62 -39.78 4.61
CA THR A 12 40.06 -38.47 4.25
C THR A 12 38.68 -38.29 4.89
N LEU A 13 38.61 -37.44 5.89
CA LEU A 13 37.34 -36.93 6.41
C LEU A 13 36.85 -35.91 5.39
N THR A 14 36.00 -36.34 4.48
CA THR A 14 35.21 -35.42 3.64
C THR A 14 34.24 -34.72 4.56
N SER A 15 34.61 -33.50 4.98
CA SER A 15 33.75 -32.58 5.67
C SER A 15 32.67 -32.13 4.72
N TYR A 16 31.43 -32.61 4.90
CA TYR A 16 30.25 -32.02 4.29
C TYR A 16 30.05 -30.66 4.92
N ILE A 17 30.54 -29.63 4.27
CA ILE A 17 30.13 -28.26 4.53
C ILE A 17 28.72 -28.14 4.00
N MET A 18 27.76 -28.33 4.88
CA MET A 18 26.36 -27.97 4.64
C MET A 18 26.33 -26.44 4.55
N ALA A 19 26.38 -25.93 3.33
CA ALA A 19 26.14 -24.51 3.06
C ALA A 19 24.67 -24.26 3.41
N ALA A 20 24.41 -23.83 4.65
CA ALA A 20 23.17 -23.17 4.99
C ALA A 20 23.11 -21.89 4.14
N VAL A 21 22.35 -21.95 3.05
CA VAL A 21 21.93 -20.74 2.31
C VAL A 21 21.04 -19.97 3.28
N LEU A 22 21.64 -19.04 3.99
CA LEU A 22 20.91 -18.03 4.73
C LEU A 22 20.25 -17.15 3.65
N MET A 23 19.01 -17.45 3.29
CA MET A 23 18.17 -16.52 2.57
C MET A 23 17.94 -15.36 3.53
N VAL A 24 18.75 -14.33 3.40
CA VAL A 24 18.47 -13.02 3.96
C VAL A 24 17.31 -12.49 3.10
N PHE A 25 16.08 -12.73 3.55
CA PHE A 25 14.96 -11.95 3.08
C PHE A 25 15.24 -10.51 3.51
N SER A 26 15.69 -9.71 2.57
CA SER A 26 15.66 -8.26 2.73
C SER A 26 14.19 -7.87 2.75
N TYR A 27 13.58 -7.85 3.93
CA TYR A 27 12.33 -7.14 4.12
C TYR A 27 12.65 -5.68 3.84
N THR A 28 12.23 -5.16 2.70
CA THR A 28 12.07 -3.73 2.53
C THR A 28 11.09 -3.32 3.64
N ALA A 29 11.51 -2.39 4.48
CA ALA A 29 10.67 -1.91 5.57
C ALA A 29 9.42 -1.28 4.93
N THR A 30 8.33 -2.06 4.91
CA THR A 30 7.01 -1.49 4.63
C THR A 30 6.74 -0.47 5.72
N SER A 31 6.25 0.71 5.34
CA SER A 31 5.88 1.74 6.31
C SER A 31 4.90 1.14 7.30
N GLN A 32 5.32 1.07 8.55
CA GLN A 32 4.49 0.55 9.65
C GLN A 32 3.33 1.51 9.85
N THR A 33 2.11 1.04 9.61
CA THR A 33 0.89 1.83 9.77
C THR A 33 0.29 1.60 11.16
N SER A 34 -0.22 2.67 11.77
CA SER A 34 -0.93 2.58 13.05
C SER A 34 -2.44 2.67 12.82
N HIS A 35 -3.17 1.68 13.33
CA HIS A 35 -4.63 1.56 13.21
C HIS A 35 -5.28 1.73 14.57
N SER A 36 -6.31 2.56 14.66
CA SER A 36 -6.98 2.85 15.93
C SER A 36 -8.28 2.07 16.08
N VAL A 37 -8.49 1.48 17.27
CA VAL A 37 -9.75 0.88 17.70
C VAL A 37 -10.19 1.56 19.00
N ILE A 38 -11.40 2.10 19.01
CA ILE A 38 -11.98 2.73 20.20
C ILE A 38 -12.77 1.69 20.98
N ILE A 39 -12.51 1.62 22.29
CA ILE A 39 -13.32 0.87 23.25
C ILE A 39 -14.35 1.83 23.80
N ASN A 40 -15.61 1.62 23.41
CA ASN A 40 -16.70 2.50 23.79
C ASN A 40 -17.37 2.00 25.07
N SER A 41 -17.23 2.76 26.15
CA SER A 41 -17.78 2.42 27.48
C SER A 41 -19.32 2.56 27.57
N VAL A 42 -19.96 3.29 26.65
CA VAL A 42 -21.40 3.53 26.69
C VAL A 42 -22.18 2.33 26.17
N ASN A 43 -21.70 1.71 25.08
CA ASN A 43 -22.38 0.58 24.42
C ASN A 43 -21.61 -0.74 24.49
N ASN A 44 -20.48 -0.78 25.21
CA ASN A 44 -19.60 -1.93 25.33
C ASN A 44 -19.22 -2.52 23.96
N SER A 45 -18.57 -1.74 23.10
CA SER A 45 -18.19 -2.18 21.75
C SER A 45 -16.78 -1.77 21.39
N PHE A 46 -16.16 -2.50 20.44
CA PHE A 46 -14.98 -2.09 19.70
C PHE A 46 -15.40 -1.37 18.42
N THR A 47 -14.77 -0.24 18.12
CA THR A 47 -15.06 0.55 16.91
C THR A 47 -13.76 0.95 16.19
N PRO A 48 -13.50 0.45 14.98
CA PRO A 48 -14.27 -0.58 14.27
C PRO A 48 -14.19 -1.96 14.95
N SER A 49 -15.18 -2.81 14.74
CA SER A 49 -15.18 -4.19 15.24
C SER A 49 -14.48 -5.18 14.29
N SER A 50 -14.19 -4.75 13.07
CA SER A 50 -13.38 -5.51 12.10
C SER A 50 -12.34 -4.59 11.48
N LEU A 51 -11.11 -5.08 11.36
CA LEU A 51 -9.97 -4.34 10.85
C LEU A 51 -9.13 -5.25 9.95
N THR A 52 -8.68 -4.74 8.81
CA THR A 52 -7.68 -5.41 7.96
C THR A 52 -6.38 -4.65 8.02
N ILE A 53 -5.28 -5.35 8.28
CA ILE A 53 -3.94 -4.80 8.46
C ILE A 53 -2.91 -5.66 7.72
N ASN A 54 -1.67 -5.21 7.69
CA ASN A 54 -0.53 -5.98 7.21
C ASN A 54 0.39 -6.41 8.36
N ILE A 55 1.19 -7.44 8.16
CA ILE A 55 2.26 -7.79 9.08
C ILE A 55 3.19 -6.57 9.24
N GLY A 56 3.55 -6.25 10.48
CA GLY A 56 4.34 -5.08 10.85
C GLY A 56 3.50 -3.91 11.32
N ASP A 57 2.22 -3.85 10.98
CA ASP A 57 1.33 -2.80 11.47
C ASP A 57 1.09 -2.88 12.96
N THR A 58 0.75 -1.74 13.53
CA THR A 58 0.39 -1.60 14.96
C THR A 58 -1.10 -1.33 15.10
N VAL A 59 -1.78 -2.08 15.94
CA VAL A 59 -3.15 -1.77 16.36
C VAL A 59 -3.12 -1.14 17.75
N VAL A 60 -3.82 -0.02 17.88
CA VAL A 60 -3.89 0.78 19.10
C VAL A 60 -5.34 0.80 19.60
N TRP A 61 -5.60 0.15 20.72
CA TRP A 61 -6.89 0.24 21.41
C TRP A 61 -6.85 1.39 22.40
N SER A 62 -7.80 2.30 22.27
CA SER A 62 -8.01 3.41 23.20
C SER A 62 -9.25 3.16 24.03
N ASN A 63 -9.10 3.05 25.34
CA ASN A 63 -10.20 2.87 26.28
C ASN A 63 -10.72 4.24 26.76
N ASP A 64 -11.98 4.57 26.43
CA ASP A 64 -12.60 5.85 26.81
C ASP A 64 -13.16 5.82 28.26
N GLY A 65 -12.97 4.69 28.95
CA GLY A 65 -13.38 4.46 30.33
C GLY A 65 -14.07 3.10 30.52
N GLY A 66 -14.46 2.79 31.74
CA GLY A 66 -15.13 1.54 32.07
C GLY A 66 -14.19 0.36 32.37
N PHE A 67 -14.79 -0.78 32.71
CA PHE A 67 -14.10 -1.99 33.15
C PHE A 67 -13.89 -2.93 31.94
N HIS A 68 -12.80 -2.73 31.19
CA HIS A 68 -12.56 -3.41 29.91
C HIS A 68 -11.17 -4.06 29.87
N ASN A 69 -11.01 -4.99 28.92
CA ASN A 69 -9.73 -5.47 28.41
C ASN A 69 -9.84 -5.82 26.92
N VAL A 70 -8.71 -6.18 26.32
CA VAL A 70 -8.60 -6.79 25.00
C VAL A 70 -7.97 -8.13 25.17
N ASN A 71 -8.68 -9.20 24.85
CA ASN A 71 -8.22 -10.58 25.01
C ASN A 71 -8.45 -11.37 23.73
N GLY A 72 -7.37 -11.74 23.06
CA GLY A 72 -7.31 -12.64 21.90
C GLY A 72 -6.32 -13.78 22.13
N ASP A 73 -6.07 -14.17 23.41
CA ASP A 73 -5.14 -15.24 23.74
C ASP A 73 -5.62 -16.62 23.25
N LEU A 74 -4.69 -17.56 23.10
CA LEU A 74 -4.98 -18.90 22.58
C LEU A 74 -5.84 -19.76 23.52
N SER A 75 -5.97 -19.40 24.81
CA SER A 75 -6.87 -20.11 25.73
C SER A 75 -8.31 -19.75 25.48
N THR A 76 -8.56 -18.55 24.94
CA THR A 76 -9.89 -18.03 24.59
C THR A 76 -10.19 -18.27 23.10
N PHE A 77 -9.22 -18.04 22.21
CA PHE A 77 -9.33 -18.16 20.76
C PHE A 77 -8.22 -19.07 20.22
N SER A 78 -8.41 -20.37 20.29
CA SER A 78 -7.42 -21.37 19.84
C SER A 78 -7.15 -21.37 18.33
N SER A 79 -7.97 -20.68 17.54
CA SER A 79 -7.81 -20.47 16.10
C SER A 79 -6.92 -19.29 15.72
N ASN A 80 -6.60 -18.41 16.66
CA ASN A 80 -5.72 -17.28 16.39
C ASN A 80 -4.31 -17.78 16.01
N PRO A 81 -3.60 -17.08 15.12
CA PRO A 81 -2.23 -17.45 14.71
C PRO A 81 -1.24 -17.50 15.88
N ASP A 82 -1.41 -16.59 16.83
CA ASP A 82 -0.66 -16.53 18.09
C ASP A 82 -1.53 -15.91 19.19
N GLY A 83 -1.08 -15.97 20.44
CA GLY A 83 -1.81 -15.46 21.61
C GLY A 83 -1.31 -14.09 22.09
N THR A 84 -0.77 -13.27 21.19
CA THR A 84 -0.09 -12.02 21.58
C THR A 84 -1.02 -10.84 21.84
N ILE A 85 -2.30 -10.93 21.44
CA ILE A 85 -3.30 -9.89 21.73
C ILE A 85 -3.82 -10.08 23.15
N PHE A 86 -3.20 -9.41 24.12
CA PHE A 86 -3.64 -9.46 25.49
C PHE A 86 -3.24 -8.22 26.29
N SER A 87 -4.20 -7.35 26.62
CA SER A 87 -3.98 -6.13 27.41
C SER A 87 -3.91 -6.36 28.91
N GLY A 88 -4.01 -7.61 29.36
CA GLY A 88 -4.12 -7.97 30.77
C GLY A 88 -5.57 -8.18 31.22
N SER A 89 -5.75 -8.39 32.54
CA SER A 89 -7.08 -8.52 33.14
C SER A 89 -7.87 -7.22 33.03
N ALA A 90 -9.20 -7.34 32.87
CA ALA A 90 -10.07 -6.16 32.79
C ALA A 90 -9.94 -5.28 34.03
N ASN A 91 -9.83 -3.99 33.82
CA ASN A 91 -9.77 -2.98 34.87
C ASN A 91 -10.11 -1.58 34.33
N ASN A 92 -10.21 -0.58 35.19
CA ASN A 92 -10.57 0.80 34.83
C ASN A 92 -9.36 1.75 34.69
N SER A 93 -8.13 1.23 34.83
CA SER A 93 -6.95 2.09 35.00
C SER A 93 -6.09 2.24 33.74
N TRP A 94 -6.35 1.46 32.68
CA TRP A 94 -5.61 1.59 31.42
C TRP A 94 -6.35 2.46 30.41
N SER A 95 -5.61 3.20 29.59
CA SER A 95 -6.17 4.09 28.57
C SER A 95 -5.79 3.67 27.16
N VAL A 96 -4.65 3.03 26.97
CA VAL A 96 -4.13 2.62 25.66
C VAL A 96 -3.47 1.25 25.78
N TYR A 97 -3.70 0.40 24.77
CA TYR A 97 -3.00 -0.85 24.54
C TYR A 97 -2.55 -0.92 23.09
N GLU A 98 -1.31 -1.24 22.84
CA GLU A 98 -0.71 -1.36 21.51
C GLU A 98 -0.26 -2.79 21.25
N TRP A 99 -0.49 -3.26 20.04
CA TRP A 99 -0.06 -4.57 19.58
C TRP A 99 0.48 -4.47 18.16
N VAL A 100 1.68 -5.02 17.93
CA VAL A 100 2.31 -5.11 16.62
C VAL A 100 2.03 -6.49 16.06
N CYS A 101 1.44 -6.55 14.87
CA CYS A 101 1.17 -7.81 14.18
C CYS A 101 2.45 -8.40 13.61
N THR A 102 2.77 -9.63 13.98
CA THR A 102 3.97 -10.34 13.49
C THR A 102 3.67 -11.59 12.68
N THR A 103 2.43 -12.05 12.69
CA THR A 103 2.01 -13.30 12.03
C THR A 103 0.73 -13.06 11.25
N ALA A 104 0.68 -13.50 9.98
CA ALA A 104 -0.52 -13.38 9.17
C ALA A 104 -1.61 -14.33 9.64
N GLY A 105 -2.87 -13.90 9.48
CA GLY A 105 -4.04 -14.71 9.78
C GLY A 105 -5.20 -13.89 10.33
N SER A 106 -6.23 -14.58 10.78
CA SER A 106 -7.38 -13.96 11.43
C SER A 106 -7.25 -14.06 12.93
N TYR A 107 -7.36 -12.94 13.61
CA TYR A 107 -7.31 -12.80 15.07
C TYR A 107 -8.66 -12.36 15.58
N ASP A 108 -9.34 -13.23 16.32
CA ASP A 108 -10.52 -12.84 17.07
C ASP A 108 -10.12 -12.38 18.46
N TYR A 109 -10.83 -11.38 18.97
CA TYR A 109 -10.62 -10.87 20.32
C TYR A 109 -11.92 -10.39 20.95
N GLN A 110 -11.93 -10.31 22.27
CA GLN A 110 -13.09 -9.91 23.06
C GLN A 110 -12.69 -9.04 24.27
N CYS A 111 -13.69 -8.43 24.86
CA CYS A 111 -13.60 -7.94 26.25
C CYS A 111 -14.19 -9.00 27.17
N ASP A 112 -13.40 -9.59 28.07
CA ASP A 112 -13.84 -10.72 28.89
C ASP A 112 -15.12 -10.45 29.68
N PRO A 113 -15.30 -9.31 30.38
CA PRO A 113 -16.54 -9.00 31.09
C PRO A 113 -17.77 -8.84 30.17
N HIS A 114 -17.56 -8.45 28.91
CA HIS A 114 -18.66 -8.04 28.01
C HIS A 114 -18.80 -8.92 26.77
N ALA A 115 -18.04 -10.02 26.67
CA ALA A 115 -18.12 -10.95 25.55
C ALA A 115 -19.55 -11.52 25.35
N GLY A 116 -20.22 -11.86 26.44
CA GLY A 116 -21.62 -12.32 26.42
C GLY A 116 -22.63 -11.28 25.96
N MET A 117 -22.25 -10.01 25.89
CA MET A 117 -23.05 -8.90 25.36
C MET A 117 -22.65 -8.52 23.92
N GLY A 118 -21.74 -9.28 23.29
CA GLY A 118 -21.29 -9.05 21.91
C GLY A 118 -20.12 -8.08 21.77
N MET A 119 -19.37 -7.79 22.84
CA MET A 119 -18.13 -6.99 22.74
C MET A 119 -16.97 -7.84 22.23
N VAL A 120 -16.97 -8.03 20.92
CA VAL A 120 -15.99 -8.83 20.17
C VAL A 120 -15.45 -8.05 18.97
N GLY A 121 -14.28 -8.44 18.49
CA GLY A 121 -13.70 -7.88 17.29
C GLY A 121 -12.85 -8.89 16.54
N THR A 122 -12.53 -8.59 15.27
CA THR A 122 -11.69 -9.42 14.41
C THR A 122 -10.67 -8.56 13.68
N ILE A 123 -9.42 -8.99 13.65
CA ILE A 123 -8.34 -8.41 12.84
C ILE A 123 -7.91 -9.45 11.80
N ILE A 124 -7.89 -9.04 10.54
CA ILE A 124 -7.35 -9.83 9.43
C ILE A 124 -5.99 -9.26 9.09
N ALA A 125 -4.92 -10.02 9.37
CA ALA A 125 -3.54 -9.66 9.09
C ALA A 125 -3.05 -10.35 7.81
N ASN A 126 -2.70 -9.56 6.80
CA ASN A 126 -2.24 -10.05 5.51
C ASN A 126 -0.71 -10.13 5.45
N LEU A 127 -0.20 -11.06 4.65
CA LEU A 127 1.19 -11.02 4.18
C LEU A 127 1.33 -9.85 3.20
N PRO A 128 2.46 -9.12 3.23
CA PRO A 128 2.75 -8.18 2.16
C PRO A 128 2.87 -8.94 0.82
N PRO A 129 2.47 -8.34 -0.29
CA PRO A 129 2.66 -8.90 -1.62
C PRO A 129 4.14 -9.24 -1.85
N THR A 130 4.41 -10.36 -2.50
CA THR A 130 5.78 -10.77 -2.87
C THR A 130 6.19 -10.26 -4.24
N ASN A 131 5.23 -9.84 -5.05
CA ASN A 131 5.41 -9.22 -6.37
C ASN A 131 4.34 -8.14 -6.55
N SER A 132 4.50 -7.02 -5.87
CA SER A 132 3.56 -5.89 -5.91
C SER A 132 3.67 -5.11 -7.22
N ILE A 133 2.71 -4.22 -7.47
CA ILE A 133 2.79 -3.23 -8.57
C ILE A 133 4.09 -2.40 -8.45
N TYR A 134 4.47 -1.99 -7.23
CA TYR A 134 5.72 -1.27 -7.01
C TYR A 134 6.95 -2.13 -7.34
N ASP A 135 6.96 -3.43 -6.99
CA ASP A 135 8.06 -4.33 -7.34
C ASP A 135 8.24 -4.46 -8.85
N ILE A 136 7.13 -4.56 -9.61
CA ILE A 136 7.15 -4.60 -11.08
C ILE A 136 7.79 -3.33 -11.63
N VAL A 137 7.40 -2.15 -11.15
CA VAL A 137 7.96 -0.86 -11.59
C VAL A 137 9.42 -0.73 -11.18
N SER A 138 9.75 -1.04 -9.93
CA SER A 138 11.09 -0.83 -9.36
C SER A 138 12.16 -1.75 -9.96
N ASN A 139 11.76 -2.95 -10.42
CA ASN A 139 12.64 -3.91 -11.10
C ASN A 139 12.70 -3.70 -12.62
N SER A 140 11.92 -2.76 -13.17
CA SER A 140 11.91 -2.47 -14.61
C SER A 140 12.99 -1.47 -15.01
N THR A 141 13.69 -1.77 -16.10
CA THR A 141 14.69 -0.85 -16.72
C THR A 141 14.04 0.28 -17.53
N ASP A 142 12.78 0.14 -17.89
CA ASP A 142 12.04 1.06 -18.76
C ASP A 142 11.15 2.06 -17.99
N HIS A 143 11.11 1.95 -16.64
CA HIS A 143 10.27 2.75 -15.77
C HIS A 143 11.05 3.47 -14.66
N THR A 144 12.33 3.81 -14.93
CA THR A 144 13.21 4.42 -13.92
C THR A 144 12.72 5.79 -13.48
N THR A 145 12.17 6.59 -14.39
CA THR A 145 11.59 7.90 -14.11
C THR A 145 10.30 7.77 -13.28
N LEU A 146 9.45 6.81 -13.62
CA LEU A 146 8.22 6.51 -12.86
C LEU A 146 8.56 6.09 -11.43
N LYS A 147 9.56 5.22 -11.25
CA LYS A 147 10.02 4.81 -9.92
C LYS A 147 10.45 6.00 -9.08
N VAL A 148 11.30 6.88 -9.62
CA VAL A 148 11.74 8.10 -8.91
C VAL A 148 10.56 8.99 -8.52
N ALA A 149 9.57 9.12 -9.39
CA ALA A 149 8.36 9.90 -9.11
C ALA A 149 7.50 9.28 -8.00
N ILE A 150 7.30 7.96 -8.03
CA ILE A 150 6.56 7.21 -6.99
C ILE A 150 7.24 7.38 -5.63
N ASP A 151 8.58 7.17 -5.57
CA ASP A 151 9.37 7.31 -4.34
C ASP A 151 9.29 8.74 -3.77
N ALA A 152 9.39 9.76 -4.64
CA ALA A 152 9.32 11.16 -4.23
C ALA A 152 7.96 11.53 -3.60
N CYS A 153 6.89 10.85 -4.01
CA CYS A 153 5.52 11.07 -3.52
C CYS A 153 5.12 10.13 -2.38
N ALA A 154 6.02 9.23 -1.92
CA ALA A 154 5.74 8.18 -0.94
C ALA A 154 4.51 7.32 -1.32
N LEU A 155 4.32 7.06 -2.63
CA LEU A 155 3.26 6.19 -3.16
C LEU A 155 3.72 4.73 -3.28
N ASP A 156 5.00 4.44 -3.03
CA ASP A 156 5.57 3.10 -2.92
C ASP A 156 4.79 2.21 -1.95
N VAL A 157 4.39 2.77 -0.79
CA VAL A 157 3.55 2.09 0.21
C VAL A 157 2.20 1.69 -0.39
N VAL A 158 1.47 2.62 -1.01
CA VAL A 158 0.15 2.36 -1.60
C VAL A 158 0.23 1.31 -2.71
N LEU A 159 1.30 1.32 -3.52
CA LEU A 159 1.51 0.39 -4.63
C LEU A 159 2.14 -0.94 -4.19
N SER A 160 2.58 -1.06 -2.93
CA SER A 160 3.08 -2.29 -2.32
C SER A 160 2.05 -2.97 -1.42
N ASP A 161 1.06 -2.24 -0.91
CA ASP A 161 0.06 -2.78 0.02
C ASP A 161 -0.85 -3.82 -0.64
N PRO A 162 -1.37 -4.78 0.13
CA PRO A 162 -2.40 -5.70 -0.34
C PRO A 162 -3.64 -4.94 -0.82
N GLY A 163 -4.17 -5.35 -1.95
CA GLY A 163 -5.34 -4.69 -2.53
C GLY A 163 -5.64 -5.15 -3.94
N THR A 164 -6.47 -4.38 -4.61
CA THR A 164 -6.79 -4.57 -6.02
C THR A 164 -6.64 -3.24 -6.73
N LEU A 165 -5.50 -3.04 -7.38
CA LEU A 165 -5.18 -1.80 -8.09
C LEU A 165 -4.91 -2.07 -9.58
N THR A 166 -5.05 -1.02 -10.39
CA THR A 166 -4.51 -0.99 -11.75
C THR A 166 -3.60 0.20 -11.88
N LEU A 167 -2.38 -0.01 -12.33
CA LEU A 167 -1.45 1.05 -12.67
C LEU A 167 -1.31 1.14 -14.20
N PHE A 168 -1.57 2.31 -14.76
CA PHE A 168 -1.13 2.69 -16.10
C PHE A 168 0.28 3.25 -15.98
N ALA A 169 1.29 2.46 -16.38
CA ALA A 169 2.72 2.76 -16.16
C ALA A 169 3.35 3.40 -17.40
N PRO A 170 3.60 4.72 -17.43
CA PRO A 170 4.31 5.37 -18.51
C PRO A 170 5.80 4.99 -18.48
N THR A 171 6.34 4.66 -19.66
CA THR A 171 7.77 4.37 -19.82
C THR A 171 8.63 5.62 -19.71
N ASP A 172 9.96 5.46 -19.55
CA ASP A 172 10.91 6.57 -19.62
C ASP A 172 10.81 7.31 -20.97
N ALA A 173 10.53 6.59 -22.06
CA ALA A 173 10.25 7.18 -23.36
C ALA A 173 9.01 8.09 -23.34
N ALA A 174 7.93 7.67 -22.63
CA ALA A 174 6.72 8.47 -22.46
C ALA A 174 7.00 9.77 -21.69
N PHE A 175 7.81 9.72 -20.63
CA PHE A 175 8.24 10.91 -19.90
C PHE A 175 9.10 11.85 -20.75
N ASN A 176 9.90 11.33 -21.66
CA ASN A 176 10.74 12.12 -22.57
C ASN A 176 9.92 12.87 -23.64
N LEU A 177 8.64 12.53 -23.85
CA LEU A 177 7.73 13.29 -24.72
C LEU A 177 7.20 14.57 -24.05
N LEU A 178 7.33 14.70 -22.74
CA LEU A 178 6.96 15.94 -22.04
C LEU A 178 7.93 17.07 -22.40
N PRO A 179 7.47 18.34 -22.36
CA PRO A 179 8.37 19.48 -22.55
C PRO A 179 9.62 19.42 -21.65
N ALA A 180 10.75 19.83 -22.18
CA ALA A 180 12.02 19.79 -21.44
C ALA A 180 11.91 20.56 -20.09
N GLY A 181 12.35 19.91 -19.02
CA GLY A 181 12.29 20.44 -17.67
C GLY A 181 10.99 20.15 -16.89
N THR A 182 9.94 19.62 -17.54
CA THR A 182 8.68 19.30 -16.87
C THR A 182 8.86 18.31 -15.72
N VAL A 183 9.58 17.21 -15.94
CA VAL A 183 9.82 16.19 -14.89
C VAL A 183 10.55 16.82 -13.69
N THR A 184 11.56 17.65 -13.95
CA THR A 184 12.31 18.34 -12.89
C THR A 184 11.42 19.33 -12.14
N ALA A 185 10.55 20.05 -12.82
CA ALA A 185 9.60 20.97 -12.19
C ALA A 185 8.60 20.20 -11.30
N LEU A 186 8.08 19.07 -11.78
CA LEU A 186 7.16 18.22 -11.02
C LEU A 186 7.83 17.60 -9.78
N LEU A 187 9.09 17.19 -9.85
CA LEU A 187 9.84 16.70 -8.69
C LEU A 187 10.08 17.79 -7.63
N ASN A 188 9.94 19.08 -7.99
CA ASN A 188 9.95 20.20 -7.04
C ASN A 188 8.54 20.62 -6.59
N ASP A 189 7.47 20.03 -7.18
CA ASP A 189 6.08 20.24 -6.81
C ASP A 189 5.40 18.88 -6.51
N ILE A 190 5.73 18.36 -5.32
CA ILE A 190 5.25 17.02 -4.89
C ILE A 190 3.71 16.92 -4.87
N PRO A 191 2.94 17.96 -4.44
CA PRO A 191 1.48 17.89 -4.55
C PRO A 191 1.00 17.67 -5.98
N GLN A 192 1.50 18.43 -6.96
CA GLN A 192 1.10 18.28 -8.36
C GLN A 192 1.55 16.92 -8.94
N LEU A 193 2.76 16.48 -8.62
CA LEU A 193 3.25 15.17 -9.02
C LEU A 193 2.40 14.03 -8.45
N THR A 194 2.01 14.14 -7.18
CA THR A 194 1.13 13.17 -6.51
C THR A 194 -0.24 13.07 -7.20
N ASP A 195 -0.82 14.21 -7.61
CA ASP A 195 -2.09 14.22 -8.33
C ASP A 195 -1.96 13.54 -9.71
N ILE A 196 -0.88 13.83 -10.44
CA ILE A 196 -0.58 13.16 -11.72
C ILE A 196 -0.43 11.65 -11.50
N LEU A 197 0.34 11.19 -10.50
CA LEU A 197 0.52 9.77 -10.24
C LEU A 197 -0.78 9.08 -9.81
N LYS A 198 -1.61 9.72 -8.98
CA LYS A 198 -2.94 9.21 -8.61
C LYS A 198 -3.89 9.11 -9.82
N HIS A 199 -3.71 9.96 -10.83
CA HIS A 199 -4.46 9.89 -12.08
C HIS A 199 -4.05 8.69 -12.94
N HIS A 200 -2.90 8.06 -12.69
CA HIS A 200 -2.46 6.82 -13.33
C HIS A 200 -2.92 5.55 -12.61
N VAL A 201 -3.58 5.67 -11.46
CA VAL A 201 -3.95 4.51 -10.63
C VAL A 201 -5.47 4.40 -10.52
N VAL A 202 -5.99 3.18 -10.67
CA VAL A 202 -7.41 2.84 -10.47
C VAL A 202 -7.54 1.92 -9.27
N GLY A 203 -8.53 2.15 -8.42
CA GLY A 203 -8.80 1.40 -7.19
C GLY A 203 -9.48 0.03 -7.42
N ALA A 204 -9.22 -0.60 -8.55
CA ALA A 204 -9.72 -1.93 -8.90
C ALA A 204 -8.71 -2.63 -9.82
N SER A 205 -8.65 -3.96 -9.80
CA SER A 205 -7.87 -4.74 -10.77
C SER A 205 -8.66 -4.89 -12.07
N VAL A 206 -8.28 -4.17 -13.12
CA VAL A 206 -8.97 -4.13 -14.42
C VAL A 206 -8.07 -4.73 -15.48
N MET A 207 -8.34 -5.98 -15.86
CA MET A 207 -7.65 -6.65 -16.96
C MET A 207 -8.10 -6.09 -18.33
N SER A 208 -7.24 -6.17 -19.34
CA SER A 208 -7.55 -5.66 -20.69
C SER A 208 -8.82 -6.25 -21.29
N GLY A 209 -9.11 -7.52 -21.01
CA GLY A 209 -10.34 -8.19 -21.43
C GLY A 209 -11.62 -7.69 -20.76
N MET A 210 -11.52 -6.88 -19.70
CA MET A 210 -12.66 -6.25 -19.01
C MET A 210 -12.96 -4.84 -19.55
N LEU A 211 -12.09 -4.30 -20.40
CA LEU A 211 -12.23 -2.96 -20.96
C LEU A 211 -13.20 -2.97 -22.15
N SER A 212 -13.98 -1.92 -22.25
CA SER A 212 -14.90 -1.67 -23.37
C SER A 212 -14.62 -0.32 -24.00
N ASN A 213 -14.90 -0.21 -25.31
CA ASN A 213 -14.72 1.07 -26.01
C ASN A 213 -15.65 2.16 -25.44
N ASN A 214 -15.11 3.36 -25.24
CA ASN A 214 -15.75 4.51 -24.58
C ASN A 214 -16.10 4.27 -23.09
N GLN A 215 -15.50 3.27 -22.45
CA GLN A 215 -15.63 3.09 -21.01
C GLN A 215 -14.94 4.24 -20.27
N ILE A 216 -15.62 4.77 -19.29
CA ILE A 216 -15.07 5.76 -18.35
C ILE A 216 -14.61 5.01 -17.10
N VAL A 217 -13.37 5.29 -16.66
CA VAL A 217 -12.76 4.68 -15.49
C VAL A 217 -12.30 5.78 -14.54
N THR A 218 -12.80 5.77 -13.31
CA THR A 218 -12.41 6.75 -12.30
C THR A 218 -11.10 6.34 -11.63
N THR A 219 -10.15 7.26 -11.57
CA THR A 219 -8.82 7.08 -10.98
C THR A 219 -8.82 7.34 -9.47
N LEU A 220 -7.70 7.04 -8.79
CA LEU A 220 -7.53 7.38 -7.36
C LEU A 220 -7.49 8.89 -7.09
N LEU A 221 -7.24 9.72 -8.11
CA LEU A 221 -7.38 11.17 -8.01
C LEU A 221 -8.86 11.60 -7.92
N GLY A 222 -9.79 10.73 -8.33
CA GLY A 222 -11.22 11.06 -8.47
C GLY A 222 -11.58 11.71 -9.82
N THR A 223 -10.64 11.80 -10.73
CA THR A 223 -10.84 12.21 -12.14
C THR A 223 -10.98 10.99 -13.02
N ASP A 224 -11.62 11.16 -14.16
CA ASP A 224 -11.91 10.06 -15.08
C ASP A 224 -10.87 9.99 -16.22
N VAL A 225 -10.62 8.77 -16.69
CA VAL A 225 -9.94 8.47 -17.95
C VAL A 225 -10.89 7.71 -18.87
N THR A 226 -10.73 7.88 -20.18
CA THR A 226 -11.58 7.23 -21.20
C THR A 226 -10.80 6.14 -21.91
N VAL A 227 -11.39 4.94 -21.97
CA VAL A 227 -10.86 3.83 -22.76
C VAL A 227 -11.31 3.95 -24.20
N THR A 228 -10.38 3.95 -25.15
CA THR A 228 -10.67 3.88 -26.58
C THR A 228 -10.07 2.61 -27.16
N ILE A 229 -10.93 1.79 -27.81
CA ILE A 229 -10.50 0.56 -28.48
C ILE A 229 -10.79 0.70 -29.98
N ASN A 230 -9.73 0.60 -30.79
CA ASN A 230 -9.83 0.74 -32.23
C ASN A 230 -8.83 -0.21 -32.94
N ALA A 231 -8.72 -0.10 -34.26
CA ALA A 231 -7.82 -0.95 -35.07
C ALA A 231 -6.32 -0.78 -34.72
N ASN A 232 -5.93 0.30 -34.04
CA ASN A 232 -4.56 0.58 -33.65
C ASN A 232 -4.24 0.07 -32.22
N GLY A 233 -5.24 -0.38 -31.48
CA GLY A 233 -5.07 -0.93 -30.14
C GLY A 233 -6.00 -0.33 -29.10
N VAL A 234 -5.58 -0.46 -27.84
CA VAL A 234 -6.25 0.08 -26.65
C VAL A 234 -5.54 1.37 -26.24
N PHE A 235 -6.32 2.39 -25.96
CA PHE A 235 -5.83 3.68 -25.48
C PHE A 235 -6.54 4.06 -24.19
N ILE A 236 -5.81 4.68 -23.30
CA ILE A 236 -6.33 5.35 -22.11
C ILE A 236 -6.12 6.84 -22.35
N ASP A 237 -7.21 7.58 -22.57
CA ASP A 237 -7.19 8.94 -23.12
C ASP A 237 -6.34 9.02 -24.42
N ASN A 238 -5.16 9.67 -24.33
CA ASN A 238 -4.22 9.80 -25.45
C ASN A 238 -3.07 8.78 -25.42
N ALA A 239 -2.94 7.97 -24.37
CA ALA A 239 -1.84 7.04 -24.20
C ALA A 239 -2.21 5.65 -24.73
N GLN A 240 -1.37 5.09 -25.61
CA GLN A 240 -1.53 3.72 -26.09
C GLN A 240 -1.04 2.71 -25.04
N VAL A 241 -1.82 1.68 -24.77
CA VAL A 241 -1.37 0.51 -24.01
C VAL A 241 -0.47 -0.34 -24.89
N THR A 242 0.82 -0.35 -24.59
CA THR A 242 1.85 -1.09 -25.35
C THR A 242 2.07 -2.50 -24.81
N VAL A 243 1.94 -2.70 -23.49
CA VAL A 243 1.93 -4.01 -22.86
C VAL A 243 0.79 -4.04 -21.86
N ALA A 244 -0.09 -5.03 -21.99
CA ALA A 244 -1.24 -5.19 -21.11
C ALA A 244 -1.04 -6.36 -20.13
N ASP A 245 -1.80 -6.36 -19.04
CA ASP A 245 -2.02 -7.48 -18.14
C ASP A 245 -0.73 -8.05 -17.47
N ILE A 246 0.20 -7.18 -17.06
CA ILE A 246 1.28 -7.60 -16.18
C ILE A 246 0.69 -7.76 -14.77
N VAL A 247 0.52 -9.03 -14.35
CA VAL A 247 -0.15 -9.36 -13.10
C VAL A 247 0.78 -9.15 -11.92
N ALA A 248 0.30 -8.42 -10.92
CA ALA A 248 0.88 -8.29 -9.59
C ALA A 248 0.01 -8.98 -8.54
N ASP A 249 0.57 -9.28 -7.35
CA ASP A 249 -0.20 -9.86 -6.24
C ASP A 249 -1.29 -8.91 -5.72
N ASN A 250 -1.10 -7.60 -5.89
CA ASN A 250 -2.03 -6.56 -5.48
C ASN A 250 -2.69 -5.82 -6.66
N GLY A 251 -2.68 -6.40 -7.86
CA GLY A 251 -3.35 -5.79 -9.01
C GLY A 251 -2.77 -6.11 -10.37
N VAL A 252 -2.83 -5.13 -11.27
CA VAL A 252 -2.35 -5.27 -12.65
C VAL A 252 -1.64 -4.00 -13.11
N VAL A 253 -0.62 -4.14 -13.96
CA VAL A 253 0.09 -3.03 -14.60
C VAL A 253 -0.16 -3.09 -16.11
N HIS A 254 -0.52 -1.95 -16.69
CA HIS A 254 -0.57 -1.72 -18.13
C HIS A 254 0.47 -0.68 -18.51
N VAL A 255 1.42 -1.03 -19.35
CA VAL A 255 2.45 -0.11 -19.84
C VAL A 255 1.87 0.80 -20.90
N ILE A 256 2.10 2.10 -20.78
CA ILE A 256 1.59 3.12 -21.70
C ILE A 256 2.74 3.97 -22.27
N ASP A 257 2.51 4.51 -23.48
CA ASP A 257 3.49 5.27 -24.25
C ASP A 257 3.41 6.80 -24.04
N ALA A 258 2.48 7.28 -23.22
CA ALA A 258 2.37 8.69 -22.84
C ALA A 258 1.98 8.85 -21.38
N VAL A 259 2.34 9.98 -20.77
CA VAL A 259 1.92 10.34 -19.40
C VAL A 259 0.48 10.85 -19.44
N LEU A 260 -0.38 10.30 -18.56
CA LEU A 260 -1.74 10.79 -18.36
C LEU A 260 -1.69 12.08 -17.53
N LEU A 261 -2.22 13.15 -18.10
CA LEU A 261 -2.30 14.41 -17.37
C LEU A 261 -3.75 14.63 -16.91
N PRO A 262 -3.99 14.85 -15.62
CA PRO A 262 -5.34 15.14 -15.14
C PRO A 262 -5.87 16.38 -15.84
N PRO A 263 -7.19 16.45 -16.07
CA PRO A 263 -7.79 17.63 -16.65
C PRO A 263 -7.50 18.86 -15.77
N THR A 264 -7.02 19.93 -16.38
CA THR A 264 -6.86 21.19 -15.65
C THR A 264 -8.23 21.61 -15.14
N PRO A 265 -8.36 21.97 -13.84
CA PRO A 265 -9.64 22.44 -13.33
C PRO A 265 -10.07 23.67 -14.15
N THR A 266 -11.22 23.56 -14.79
CA THR A 266 -11.79 24.60 -15.65
C THR A 266 -12.21 25.85 -14.87
N ASN A 267 -12.27 25.74 -13.54
CA ASN A 267 -12.52 26.82 -12.60
C ASN A 267 -11.67 26.62 -11.34
N SER A 268 -10.48 27.19 -11.31
CA SER A 268 -9.72 27.30 -10.07
C SER A 268 -10.42 28.25 -9.10
N ILE A 269 -10.08 28.18 -7.80
CA ILE A 269 -10.55 29.18 -6.82
C ILE A 269 -10.17 30.60 -7.28
N TYR A 270 -8.99 30.75 -7.89
CA TYR A 270 -8.56 32.01 -8.49
C TYR A 270 -9.49 32.46 -9.63
N ASP A 271 -9.90 31.56 -10.52
CA ASP A 271 -10.82 31.87 -11.62
C ASP A 271 -12.20 32.28 -11.08
N ILE A 272 -12.70 31.55 -10.07
CA ILE A 272 -13.97 31.89 -9.40
C ILE A 272 -13.91 33.30 -8.79
N VAL A 273 -12.84 33.60 -8.05
CA VAL A 273 -12.63 34.92 -7.42
C VAL A 273 -12.40 36.00 -8.47
N SER A 274 -11.60 35.72 -9.50
CA SER A 274 -11.26 36.69 -10.56
C SER A 274 -12.44 37.07 -11.42
N ASN A 275 -13.39 36.13 -11.64
CA ASN A 275 -14.60 36.37 -12.42
C ASN A 275 -15.80 36.81 -11.57
N SER A 276 -15.64 36.90 -10.25
CA SER A 276 -16.71 37.31 -9.34
C SER A 276 -16.73 38.83 -9.19
N THR A 277 -17.89 39.47 -9.36
CA THR A 277 -18.12 40.91 -9.11
C THR A 277 -18.10 41.23 -7.62
N ASP A 278 -18.37 40.27 -6.77
CA ASP A 278 -18.49 40.43 -5.31
C ASP A 278 -17.16 40.23 -4.56
N HIS A 279 -16.10 39.73 -5.25
CA HIS A 279 -14.81 39.39 -4.64
C HIS A 279 -13.64 40.20 -5.20
N THR A 280 -13.88 41.40 -5.71
CA THR A 280 -12.85 42.24 -6.32
C THR A 280 -11.69 42.61 -5.39
N THR A 281 -11.96 42.82 -4.10
CA THR A 281 -10.93 43.11 -3.08
C THR A 281 -10.08 41.85 -2.79
N LEU A 282 -10.70 40.69 -2.75
CA LEU A 282 -9.99 39.41 -2.55
C LEU A 282 -9.08 39.12 -3.73
N LYS A 283 -9.55 39.34 -4.97
CA LYS A 283 -8.71 39.22 -6.17
C LYS A 283 -7.46 40.08 -6.09
N VAL A 284 -7.60 41.35 -5.74
CA VAL A 284 -6.45 42.27 -5.61
C VAL A 284 -5.47 41.79 -4.53
N ALA A 285 -5.96 41.20 -3.43
CA ALA A 285 -5.11 40.66 -2.38
C ALA A 285 -4.33 39.43 -2.84
N ILE A 286 -4.96 38.53 -3.63
CA ILE A 286 -4.32 37.33 -4.18
C ILE A 286 -3.26 37.73 -5.23
N ASP A 287 -3.56 38.67 -6.10
CA ASP A 287 -2.63 39.15 -7.15
C ASP A 287 -1.40 39.89 -6.56
N ALA A 288 -1.45 40.31 -5.29
CA ALA A 288 -0.37 41.01 -4.61
C ALA A 288 0.59 40.11 -3.83
N CYS A 289 0.31 38.82 -3.73
CA CYS A 289 1.14 37.80 -3.07
C CYS A 289 1.97 37.01 -4.06
#